data_14f29f6124c57d221f6f947e0c0dd79c
#
_entry.id   14f29f6124c57d221f6f947e0c0dd79c
#
_cell.length_a   1.000
_cell.length_b   1.000
_cell.length_c   1.000
_cell.angle_alpha   90.00
_cell.angle_beta   90.00
_cell.angle_gamma   90.00
#
_symmetry.space_group_name_H-M   'P 1'
#
loop_
_entity.id
_entity.type
_entity.pdbx_description
1 polymer ?
#
loop_
_entity_poly.entity_id
_entity_poly.type
_entity_poly.pdbx_seq_one_letter_code
_entity_poly.pdbx_strand_id
1 'polypeptide(L)'
;MMKKVIVVGAGILGASTAYQLAKMGADVLIIDRKDNGQATDAAAGIICPWLSQRRNQAWYRLAKAGARFYPGLIEELQSEGETETGYAQVGALSIHDDLEKIDKMEERANLRKADAPEIGDITRLHEKETRTLFPLLAEGYHSVHISGAARVDGRALREALLRSAQRNRAVLRDGDAVLQVQSNRVTGVAVGTETFAAHVIIVCAGAWANQLMQPLGINFQVRYQKAQIMHLQIPDREDTGDWPVVMPPSDQYLLAFDRRKIVIGATHENEIEGYDTRVTAGGMQEILNKGLEYAPGLANCTFQEVRVGFRPFTADFLPVLGAVPGWDGLIAANGLGASGLTMGPFLGSQLARMALGMPIDIDLNDYDIRKAMD
;
A
#
# COMPACT_ATOMS: atom_id res chain seq x y z
N MET A 1 26.98 -19.56 6.82
CA MET A 1 25.83 -19.74 7.74
C MET A 1 24.64 -18.99 7.15
N MET A 2 23.46 -19.59 7.12
CA MET A 2 22.23 -18.93 6.67
C MET A 2 21.88 -17.76 7.61
N LYS A 3 21.55 -16.59 7.07
CA LYS A 3 21.26 -15.41 7.90
C LYS A 3 19.86 -15.54 8.49
N LYS A 4 19.73 -15.49 9.82
CA LYS A 4 18.43 -15.50 10.51
C LYS A 4 17.89 -14.09 10.60
N VAL A 5 16.67 -13.89 10.09
CA VAL A 5 15.99 -12.58 10.07
C VAL A 5 14.59 -12.72 10.66
N ILE A 6 14.23 -11.82 11.57
CA ILE A 6 12.85 -11.71 12.05
C ILE A 6 12.21 -10.46 11.44
N VAL A 7 11.03 -10.61 10.84
CA VAL A 7 10.20 -9.51 10.35
C VAL A 7 9.02 -9.34 11.30
N VAL A 8 8.90 -8.17 11.92
CA VAL A 8 7.79 -7.84 12.83
C VAL A 8 6.78 -6.97 12.09
N GLY A 9 5.57 -7.52 11.93
CA GLY A 9 4.47 -6.99 11.13
C GLY A 9 4.35 -7.70 9.77
N ALA A 10 3.17 -8.24 9.48
CA ALA A 10 2.85 -8.94 8.23
C ALA A 10 1.87 -8.15 7.34
N GLY A 11 1.85 -6.82 7.44
CA GLY A 11 1.24 -5.96 6.44
C GLY A 11 1.98 -6.05 5.11
N ILE A 12 1.55 -5.29 4.08
CA ILE A 12 2.13 -5.39 2.73
C ILE A 12 3.66 -5.23 2.73
N LEU A 13 4.22 -4.32 3.53
CA LEU A 13 5.66 -4.10 3.62
C LEU A 13 6.38 -5.31 4.22
N GLY A 14 5.91 -5.82 5.36
CA GLY A 14 6.53 -6.96 6.03
C GLY A 14 6.36 -8.26 5.26
N ALA A 15 5.19 -8.51 4.67
CA ALA A 15 4.94 -9.68 3.82
C ALA A 15 5.87 -9.69 2.59
N SER A 16 6.03 -8.53 1.94
CA SER A 16 6.94 -8.37 0.80
C SER A 16 8.41 -8.55 1.21
N THR A 17 8.80 -7.99 2.37
CA THR A 17 10.16 -8.16 2.92
C THR A 17 10.46 -9.63 3.19
N ALA A 18 9.53 -10.32 3.85
CA ALA A 18 9.67 -11.73 4.19
C ALA A 18 9.74 -12.64 2.97
N TYR A 19 8.89 -12.39 1.96
CA TYR A 19 8.92 -13.11 0.70
C TYR A 19 10.28 -12.97 0.02
N GLN A 20 10.79 -11.76 -0.13
CA GLN A 20 12.08 -11.52 -0.77
C GLN A 20 13.25 -12.13 0.01
N LEU A 21 13.25 -12.02 1.34
CA LEU A 21 14.26 -12.67 2.20
C LEU A 21 14.26 -14.19 2.04
N ALA A 22 13.09 -14.81 2.11
CA ALA A 22 12.96 -16.26 1.99
C ALA A 22 13.40 -16.75 0.61
N LYS A 23 13.02 -16.05 -0.45
CA LYS A 23 13.46 -16.32 -1.82
C LYS A 23 14.98 -16.19 -1.99
N MET A 24 15.62 -15.26 -1.27
CA MET A 24 17.08 -15.10 -1.25
C MET A 24 17.78 -16.11 -0.31
N GLY A 25 17.07 -17.08 0.27
CA GLY A 25 17.61 -18.15 1.09
C GLY A 25 17.91 -17.78 2.54
N ALA A 26 17.33 -16.71 3.08
CA ALA A 26 17.41 -16.40 4.50
C ALA A 26 16.51 -17.34 5.33
N ASP A 27 16.87 -17.53 6.61
CA ASP A 27 16.00 -18.17 7.61
C ASP A 27 15.08 -17.10 8.20
N VAL A 28 13.80 -17.11 7.83
CA VAL A 28 12.87 -16.02 8.09
C VAL A 28 11.77 -16.42 9.05
N LEU A 29 11.64 -15.67 10.16
CA LEU A 29 10.48 -15.71 11.03
C LEU A 29 9.68 -14.42 10.89
N ILE A 30 8.38 -14.53 10.63
CA ILE A 30 7.44 -13.41 10.54
C ILE A 30 6.59 -13.43 11.80
N ILE A 31 6.44 -12.30 12.48
CA ILE A 31 5.60 -12.19 13.67
C ILE A 31 4.58 -11.09 13.45
N ASP A 32 3.29 -11.38 13.65
CA ASP A 32 2.22 -10.40 13.53
C ASP A 32 1.16 -10.60 14.63
N ARG A 33 0.70 -9.50 15.23
CA ARG A 33 -0.36 -9.52 16.24
C ARG A 33 -1.77 -9.70 15.65
N LYS A 34 -1.90 -9.49 14.34
CA LYS A 34 -3.19 -9.46 13.64
C LYS A 34 -4.17 -8.41 14.19
N ASP A 35 -3.64 -7.23 14.53
CA ASP A 35 -4.46 -6.12 14.99
C ASP A 35 -5.54 -5.76 13.97
N ASN A 36 -6.73 -5.43 14.46
CA ASN A 36 -7.76 -4.85 13.61
C ASN A 36 -7.33 -3.44 13.14
N GLY A 37 -7.69 -3.08 11.93
CA GLY A 37 -7.34 -1.76 11.37
C GLY A 37 -5.99 -1.72 10.67
N GLN A 38 -5.40 -2.87 10.31
CA GLN A 38 -4.21 -2.89 9.46
C GLN A 38 -4.49 -2.17 8.13
N ALA A 39 -3.61 -1.21 7.77
CA ALA A 39 -3.78 -0.39 6.57
C ALA A 39 -3.92 -1.22 5.28
N THR A 40 -3.21 -2.34 5.19
CA THR A 40 -3.28 -3.26 4.04
C THR A 40 -4.67 -3.83 3.82
N ASP A 41 -5.41 -4.11 4.90
CA ASP A 41 -6.74 -4.71 4.86
C ASP A 41 -7.83 -3.76 4.38
N ALA A 42 -7.58 -2.45 4.51
CA ALA A 42 -8.50 -1.38 4.12
C ALA A 42 -7.90 -0.48 3.02
N ALA A 43 -6.92 -0.98 2.28
CA ALA A 43 -6.34 -0.22 1.17
C ALA A 43 -7.17 -0.41 -0.11
N ALA A 44 -7.34 0.68 -0.88
CA ALA A 44 -8.07 0.65 -2.14
C ALA A 44 -7.37 -0.18 -3.21
N GLY A 45 -6.04 -0.09 -3.27
CA GLY A 45 -5.26 -0.88 -4.21
C GLY A 45 -4.93 -0.17 -5.54
N ILE A 46 -4.84 1.15 -5.55
CA ILE A 46 -4.50 1.93 -6.74
C ILE A 46 -3.00 1.91 -6.99
N ILE A 47 -2.58 1.52 -8.18
CA ILE A 47 -1.20 1.60 -8.67
C ILE A 47 -1.16 2.58 -9.84
N CYS A 48 -1.14 3.86 -9.51
CA CYS A 48 -1.17 4.96 -10.49
C CYS A 48 -0.45 6.21 -9.96
N PRO A 49 0.88 6.23 -9.84
CA PRO A 49 1.60 7.40 -9.32
C PRO A 49 1.66 8.56 -10.33
N TRP A 50 1.51 8.29 -11.62
CA TRP A 50 1.81 9.22 -12.69
C TRP A 50 0.78 10.36 -12.84
N LEU A 51 -0.45 10.18 -12.38
CA LEU A 51 -1.48 11.23 -12.39
C LEU A 51 -1.51 12.06 -11.09
N SER A 52 -0.72 11.69 -10.08
CA SER A 52 -0.65 12.41 -8.81
C SER A 52 -0.24 13.87 -8.97
N GLN A 53 -0.87 14.76 -8.20
CA GLN A 53 -0.51 16.18 -8.14
C GLN A 53 0.54 16.49 -7.06
N ARG A 54 1.05 15.47 -6.35
CA ARG A 54 2.11 15.67 -5.36
C ARG A 54 3.38 16.21 -6.01
N ARG A 55 3.94 17.27 -5.41
CA ARG A 55 5.16 17.94 -5.90
C ARG A 55 6.45 17.33 -5.36
N ASN A 56 6.36 16.50 -4.32
CA ASN A 56 7.54 15.88 -3.69
C ASN A 56 8.17 14.85 -4.63
N GLN A 57 9.38 15.16 -5.12
CA GLN A 57 10.10 14.32 -6.08
C GLN A 57 10.59 13.01 -5.47
N ALA A 58 10.98 13.00 -4.19
CA ALA A 58 11.36 11.76 -3.51
C ALA A 58 10.18 10.80 -3.42
N TRP A 59 9.00 11.32 -3.04
CA TRP A 59 7.78 10.52 -3.09
C TRP A 59 7.51 9.94 -4.48
N TYR A 60 7.61 10.78 -5.52
CA TYR A 60 7.33 10.34 -6.90
C TYR A 60 8.32 9.29 -7.38
N ARG A 61 9.64 9.46 -7.12
CA ARG A 61 10.66 8.45 -7.47
C ARG A 61 10.34 7.09 -6.88
N LEU A 62 9.98 7.06 -5.58
CA LEU A 62 9.66 5.81 -4.88
C LEU A 62 8.36 5.18 -5.37
N ALA A 63 7.31 5.98 -5.56
CA ALA A 63 6.02 5.50 -6.05
C ALA A 63 6.12 4.96 -7.49
N LYS A 64 6.89 5.62 -8.36
CA LYS A 64 7.19 5.17 -9.71
C LYS A 64 7.96 3.85 -9.71
N ALA A 65 9.01 3.74 -8.88
CA ALA A 65 9.77 2.50 -8.74
C ALA A 65 8.88 1.34 -8.23
N GLY A 66 7.99 1.64 -7.30
CA GLY A 66 7.01 0.67 -6.82
C GLY A 66 6.05 0.20 -7.92
N ALA A 67 5.48 1.12 -8.70
CA ALA A 67 4.60 0.75 -9.81
C ALA A 67 5.32 -0.11 -10.86
N ARG A 68 6.57 0.26 -11.21
CA ARG A 68 7.43 -0.50 -12.14
C ARG A 68 7.75 -1.91 -11.63
N PHE A 69 7.80 -2.11 -10.33
CA PHE A 69 8.13 -3.40 -9.70
C PHE A 69 7.01 -4.44 -9.83
N TYR A 70 5.76 -3.99 -9.95
CA TYR A 70 4.58 -4.88 -9.89
C TYR A 70 4.53 -5.96 -10.96
N PRO A 71 4.71 -5.69 -12.28
CA PRO A 71 4.57 -6.74 -13.29
C PRO A 71 5.47 -7.94 -13.02
N GLY A 72 6.76 -7.71 -12.74
CA GLY A 72 7.69 -8.79 -12.42
C GLY A 72 7.34 -9.54 -11.14
N LEU A 73 6.89 -8.82 -10.09
CA LEU A 73 6.42 -9.46 -8.85
C LEU A 73 5.23 -10.38 -9.09
N ILE A 74 4.25 -9.93 -9.88
CA ILE A 74 3.05 -10.72 -10.18
C ILE A 74 3.38 -11.96 -11.02
N GLU A 75 4.25 -11.82 -12.03
CA GLU A 75 4.75 -12.95 -12.82
C GLU A 75 5.45 -14.00 -11.92
N GLU A 76 6.28 -13.54 -10.99
CA GLU A 76 6.94 -14.43 -10.02
C GLU A 76 5.92 -15.16 -9.14
N LEU A 77 4.97 -14.46 -8.55
CA LEU A 77 3.92 -15.05 -7.72
C LEU A 77 3.07 -16.06 -8.51
N GLN A 78 2.69 -15.72 -9.74
CA GLN A 78 1.94 -16.63 -10.62
C GLN A 78 2.73 -17.89 -10.95
N SER A 79 4.04 -17.77 -11.20
CA SER A 79 4.91 -18.94 -11.44
C SER A 79 5.01 -19.87 -10.23
N GLU A 80 4.81 -19.33 -9.02
CA GLU A 80 4.72 -20.05 -7.76
C GLU A 80 3.29 -20.54 -7.43
N GLY A 81 2.32 -20.33 -8.33
CA GLY A 81 0.93 -20.76 -8.17
C GLY A 81 0.03 -19.78 -7.42
N GLU A 82 0.49 -18.55 -7.16
CA GLU A 82 -0.30 -17.50 -6.52
C GLU A 82 -0.95 -16.60 -7.59
N THR A 83 -2.11 -17.00 -8.07
CA THR A 83 -2.85 -16.29 -9.14
C THR A 83 -3.87 -15.28 -8.61
N GLU A 84 -4.34 -15.46 -7.37
CA GLU A 84 -5.39 -14.65 -6.76
C GLU A 84 -4.81 -13.46 -5.98
N THR A 85 -4.25 -12.48 -6.68
CA THR A 85 -3.69 -11.25 -6.07
C THR A 85 -4.62 -10.04 -6.21
N GLY A 86 -5.64 -10.15 -7.05
CA GLY A 86 -6.49 -9.03 -7.46
C GLY A 86 -5.76 -7.99 -8.32
N TYR A 87 -4.51 -8.25 -8.72
CA TYR A 87 -3.77 -7.35 -9.62
C TYR A 87 -4.30 -7.48 -11.04
N ALA A 88 -4.61 -6.32 -11.64
CA ALA A 88 -4.87 -6.21 -13.07
C ALA A 88 -4.47 -4.82 -13.56
N GLN A 89 -3.80 -4.77 -14.71
CA GLN A 89 -3.46 -3.54 -15.41
C GLN A 89 -4.67 -3.11 -16.24
N VAL A 90 -5.55 -2.33 -15.62
CA VAL A 90 -6.86 -1.92 -16.18
C VAL A 90 -6.88 -0.46 -16.63
N GLY A 91 -5.77 0.24 -16.48
CA GLY A 91 -5.71 1.68 -16.73
C GLY A 91 -6.33 2.52 -15.61
N ALA A 92 -6.25 3.84 -15.78
CA ALA A 92 -6.90 4.80 -14.89
C ALA A 92 -7.48 5.98 -15.66
N LEU A 93 -8.63 6.48 -15.21
CA LEU A 93 -9.30 7.69 -15.65
C LEU A 93 -9.12 8.79 -14.61
N SER A 94 -8.36 9.84 -14.90
CA SER A 94 -8.43 11.07 -14.11
C SER A 94 -9.51 11.94 -14.74
N ILE A 95 -10.64 12.10 -14.03
CA ILE A 95 -11.83 12.78 -14.55
C ILE A 95 -11.89 14.24 -14.10
N HIS A 96 -12.45 15.10 -14.95
CA HIS A 96 -12.79 16.48 -14.61
C HIS A 96 -13.87 17.00 -15.57
N ASP A 97 -14.72 17.93 -15.09
CA ASP A 97 -15.71 18.67 -15.87
C ASP A 97 -15.13 19.92 -16.57
N ASP A 98 -13.99 20.44 -16.08
CA ASP A 98 -13.24 21.57 -16.64
C ASP A 98 -12.18 21.08 -17.63
N LEU A 99 -12.32 21.47 -18.89
CA LEU A 99 -11.41 21.09 -19.97
C LEU A 99 -9.99 21.65 -19.79
N GLU A 100 -9.81 22.83 -19.16
CA GLU A 100 -8.47 23.36 -18.87
C GLU A 100 -7.71 22.49 -17.85
N LYS A 101 -8.44 21.86 -16.93
CA LYS A 101 -7.84 20.90 -15.98
C LYS A 101 -7.44 19.61 -16.70
N ILE A 102 -8.26 19.14 -17.64
CA ILE A 102 -7.95 17.99 -18.50
C ILE A 102 -6.67 18.27 -19.31
N ASP A 103 -6.55 19.45 -19.92
CA ASP A 103 -5.34 19.84 -20.66
C ASP A 103 -4.08 19.77 -19.78
N LYS A 104 -4.14 20.32 -18.56
CA LYS A 104 -3.05 20.28 -17.58
C LYS A 104 -2.72 18.87 -17.07
N MET A 105 -3.73 17.99 -16.98
CA MET A 105 -3.52 16.57 -16.61
C MET A 105 -2.80 15.82 -17.72
N GLU A 106 -3.22 16.00 -18.97
CA GLU A 106 -2.63 15.38 -20.14
C GLU A 106 -1.18 15.85 -20.33
N GLU A 107 -0.91 17.16 -20.24
CA GLU A 107 0.44 17.72 -20.29
C GLU A 107 1.35 17.08 -19.22
N ARG A 108 0.88 17.01 -17.97
CA ARG A 108 1.63 16.39 -16.87
C ARG A 108 1.92 14.92 -17.13
N ALA A 109 0.95 14.18 -17.62
CA ALA A 109 1.12 12.76 -17.96
C ALA A 109 2.17 12.58 -19.06
N ASN A 110 2.11 13.40 -20.12
CA ASN A 110 3.07 13.37 -21.22
C ASN A 110 4.50 13.74 -20.76
N LEU A 111 4.66 14.74 -19.87
CA LEU A 111 5.96 15.09 -19.29
C LEU A 111 6.54 13.91 -18.48
N ARG A 112 5.71 13.20 -17.73
CA ARG A 112 6.15 12.04 -16.93
C ARG A 112 6.46 10.82 -17.77
N LYS A 113 5.83 10.65 -18.93
CA LYS A 113 6.07 9.51 -19.81
C LYS A 113 7.54 9.43 -20.28
N ALA A 114 8.23 10.55 -20.37
CA ALA A 114 9.62 10.60 -20.80
C ALA A 114 10.57 9.79 -19.87
N ASP A 115 10.29 9.75 -18.56
CA ASP A 115 11.10 9.01 -17.56
C ASP A 115 10.35 7.83 -16.93
N ALA A 116 9.10 7.62 -17.34
CA ALA A 116 8.22 6.55 -16.85
C ALA A 116 7.43 5.94 -18.02
N PRO A 117 8.08 5.19 -18.94
CA PRO A 117 7.39 4.58 -20.09
C PRO A 117 6.30 3.60 -19.69
N GLU A 118 6.36 3.06 -18.48
CA GLU A 118 5.34 2.19 -17.89
C GLU A 118 3.97 2.87 -17.68
N ILE A 119 3.87 4.19 -17.83
CA ILE A 119 2.58 4.90 -17.87
C ILE A 119 1.68 4.41 -19.02
N GLY A 120 2.31 3.82 -20.06
CA GLY A 120 1.61 3.30 -21.22
C GLY A 120 1.09 4.40 -22.15
N ASP A 121 -0.06 4.14 -22.77
CA ASP A 121 -0.71 5.12 -23.64
C ASP A 121 -1.47 6.15 -22.83
N ILE A 122 -1.39 7.40 -23.27
CA ILE A 122 -2.09 8.54 -22.70
C ILE A 122 -3.13 8.98 -23.71
N THR A 123 -4.39 8.94 -23.35
CA THR A 123 -5.50 9.28 -24.24
C THR A 123 -6.45 10.23 -23.55
N ARG A 124 -6.74 11.34 -24.20
CA ARG A 124 -7.84 12.24 -23.81
C ARG A 124 -9.16 11.63 -24.27
N LEU A 125 -10.12 11.52 -23.36
CA LEU A 125 -11.45 10.98 -23.64
C LEU A 125 -12.52 12.03 -23.37
N HIS A 126 -13.49 12.10 -24.29
CA HIS A 126 -14.68 12.91 -24.07
C HIS A 126 -15.67 12.18 -23.16
N GLU A 127 -16.67 12.89 -22.69
CA GLU A 127 -17.67 12.40 -21.74
C GLU A 127 -18.25 11.03 -22.11
N LYS A 128 -18.68 10.85 -23.35
CA LYS A 128 -19.29 9.59 -23.80
C LYS A 128 -18.31 8.41 -23.73
N GLU A 129 -17.05 8.63 -24.12
CA GLU A 129 -16.00 7.61 -24.08
C GLU A 129 -15.62 7.29 -22.63
N THR A 130 -15.51 8.32 -21.78
CA THR A 130 -15.26 8.17 -20.34
C THR A 130 -16.32 7.29 -19.69
N ARG A 131 -17.60 7.55 -19.96
CA ARG A 131 -18.72 6.75 -19.45
C ARG A 131 -18.81 5.37 -20.08
N THR A 132 -18.33 5.17 -21.31
CA THR A 132 -18.24 3.83 -21.89
C THR A 132 -17.29 2.94 -21.10
N LEU A 133 -16.15 3.48 -20.64
CA LEU A 133 -15.17 2.74 -19.84
C LEU A 133 -15.63 2.54 -18.38
N PHE A 134 -16.39 3.49 -17.82
CA PHE A 134 -16.92 3.36 -16.46
C PHE A 134 -18.39 3.84 -16.42
N PRO A 135 -19.35 2.95 -16.71
CA PRO A 135 -20.75 3.31 -16.97
C PRO A 135 -21.53 3.91 -15.78
N LEU A 136 -21.00 3.83 -14.56
CA LEU A 136 -21.64 4.38 -13.36
C LEU A 136 -21.42 5.89 -13.21
N LEU A 137 -20.48 6.50 -13.97
CA LEU A 137 -20.13 7.92 -13.87
C LEU A 137 -21.29 8.84 -14.27
N ALA A 138 -21.34 10.00 -13.64
CA ALA A 138 -22.22 11.10 -14.03
C ALA A 138 -21.86 11.63 -15.42
N GLU A 139 -22.79 12.37 -16.02
CA GLU A 139 -22.58 13.13 -17.25
C GLU A 139 -21.67 14.34 -17.00
N GLY A 140 -21.05 14.86 -18.07
CA GLY A 140 -20.22 16.07 -18.02
C GLY A 140 -18.75 15.84 -17.70
N TYR A 141 -18.32 14.63 -17.31
CA TYR A 141 -16.90 14.37 -17.02
C TYR A 141 -16.13 13.91 -18.25
N HIS A 142 -15.09 14.65 -18.59
CA HIS A 142 -14.02 14.23 -19.50
C HIS A 142 -12.93 13.53 -18.71
N SER A 143 -12.01 12.82 -19.35
CA SER A 143 -10.88 12.18 -18.65
C SER A 143 -9.59 12.19 -19.44
N VAL A 144 -8.48 12.06 -18.69
CA VAL A 144 -7.21 11.56 -19.21
C VAL A 144 -7.10 10.09 -18.78
N HIS A 145 -7.09 9.21 -19.76
CA HIS A 145 -6.85 7.78 -19.57
C HIS A 145 -5.37 7.47 -19.73
N ILE A 146 -4.83 6.65 -18.83
CA ILE A 146 -3.49 6.05 -18.97
C ILE A 146 -3.60 4.53 -18.86
N SER A 147 -3.02 3.81 -19.81
CA SER A 147 -3.17 2.36 -19.91
C SER A 147 -2.28 1.57 -18.93
N GLY A 148 -1.20 2.18 -18.42
CA GLY A 148 -0.25 1.50 -17.55
C GLY A 148 -0.67 1.40 -16.09
N ALA A 149 -1.74 2.08 -15.68
CA ALA A 149 -2.24 2.00 -14.32
C ALA A 149 -2.85 0.62 -14.01
N ALA A 150 -2.77 0.24 -12.74
CA ALA A 150 -3.26 -1.05 -12.29
C ALA A 150 -4.04 -0.94 -10.97
N ARG A 151 -4.78 -1.98 -10.66
CA ARG A 151 -5.36 -2.21 -9.34
C ARG A 151 -4.80 -3.47 -8.70
N VAL A 152 -4.91 -3.60 -7.38
CA VAL A 152 -4.54 -4.80 -6.64
C VAL A 152 -5.41 -4.96 -5.39
N ASP A 153 -5.78 -6.17 -5.01
CA ASP A 153 -6.43 -6.40 -3.70
C ASP A 153 -5.34 -6.55 -2.62
N GLY A 154 -5.30 -5.61 -1.68
CA GLY A 154 -4.25 -5.58 -0.65
C GLY A 154 -4.22 -6.82 0.23
N ARG A 155 -5.39 -7.38 0.60
CA ARG A 155 -5.47 -8.63 1.39
C ARG A 155 -4.97 -9.81 0.57
N ALA A 156 -5.47 -9.96 -0.65
CA ALA A 156 -5.11 -11.06 -1.51
C ALA A 156 -3.60 -11.07 -1.85
N LEU A 157 -3.04 -9.91 -2.20
CA LEU A 157 -1.59 -9.80 -2.45
C LEU A 157 -0.77 -10.13 -1.21
N ARG A 158 -1.13 -9.57 -0.02
CA ARG A 158 -0.42 -9.89 1.23
C ARG A 158 -0.43 -11.40 1.50
N GLU A 159 -1.57 -12.05 1.37
CA GLU A 159 -1.70 -13.48 1.60
C GLU A 159 -0.91 -14.31 0.59
N ALA A 160 -0.92 -13.92 -0.68
CA ALA A 160 -0.10 -14.55 -1.70
C ALA A 160 1.40 -14.47 -1.37
N LEU A 161 1.88 -13.29 -0.97
CA LEU A 161 3.27 -13.07 -0.53
C LEU A 161 3.63 -13.93 0.69
N LEU A 162 2.75 -14.01 1.68
CA LEU A 162 2.98 -14.82 2.88
C LEU A 162 3.00 -16.32 2.56
N ARG A 163 2.07 -16.82 1.73
CA ARG A 163 2.08 -18.23 1.28
C ARG A 163 3.34 -18.54 0.50
N SER A 164 3.75 -17.66 -0.42
CA SER A 164 5.00 -17.85 -1.16
C SER A 164 6.23 -17.79 -0.26
N ALA A 165 6.27 -16.89 0.74
CA ALA A 165 7.34 -16.89 1.74
C ALA A 165 7.40 -18.22 2.50
N GLN A 166 6.26 -18.76 2.93
CA GLN A 166 6.18 -20.04 3.63
C GLN A 166 6.61 -21.23 2.75
N ARG A 167 6.28 -21.25 1.45
CA ARG A 167 6.82 -22.24 0.50
C ARG A 167 8.35 -22.17 0.41
N ASN A 168 8.90 -20.97 0.53
CA ASN A 168 10.34 -20.73 0.63
C ASN A 168 10.88 -20.86 2.08
N ARG A 169 10.15 -21.61 2.95
CA ARG A 169 10.54 -21.99 4.33
C ARG A 169 10.49 -20.86 5.38
N ALA A 170 9.89 -19.71 5.07
CA ALA A 170 9.59 -18.75 6.12
C ALA A 170 8.54 -19.30 7.09
N VAL A 171 8.65 -18.94 8.35
CA VAL A 171 7.69 -19.31 9.39
C VAL A 171 6.87 -18.09 9.75
N LEU A 172 5.52 -18.18 9.70
CA LEU A 172 4.62 -17.14 10.18
C LEU A 172 4.11 -17.54 11.58
N ARG A 173 4.20 -16.62 12.52
CA ARG A 173 3.76 -16.79 13.88
C ARG A 173 2.88 -15.63 14.32
N ASP A 174 1.73 -15.98 14.90
CA ASP A 174 0.85 -14.99 15.52
C ASP A 174 1.36 -14.65 16.93
N GLY A 175 1.35 -13.38 17.28
CA GLY A 175 1.66 -12.93 18.62
C GLY A 175 2.24 -11.52 18.71
N ASP A 176 2.31 -11.04 19.93
CA ASP A 176 2.88 -9.72 20.24
C ASP A 176 4.40 -9.84 20.43
N ALA A 177 5.13 -9.13 19.60
CA ALA A 177 6.59 -9.16 19.56
C ALA A 177 7.18 -8.19 20.58
N VAL A 178 8.09 -8.67 21.42
CA VAL A 178 8.89 -7.85 22.33
C VAL A 178 10.36 -7.97 21.97
N LEU A 179 11.00 -6.86 21.62
CA LEU A 179 12.40 -6.83 21.21
C LEU A 179 13.32 -7.26 22.37
N GLN A 180 14.23 -8.20 22.10
CA GLN A 180 15.21 -8.68 23.06
C GLN A 180 16.56 -8.01 22.79
N VAL A 181 17.15 -7.44 23.83
CA VAL A 181 18.38 -6.63 23.72
C VAL A 181 19.50 -7.15 24.61
N GLN A 182 20.72 -6.98 24.14
CA GLN A 182 21.94 -7.17 24.91
C GLN A 182 22.87 -5.98 24.63
N SER A 183 23.09 -5.14 25.62
CA SER A 183 23.75 -3.85 25.44
C SER A 183 23.05 -3.00 24.39
N ASN A 184 23.73 -2.58 23.33
CA ASN A 184 23.21 -1.78 22.22
C ASN A 184 22.80 -2.63 20.99
N ARG A 185 22.59 -3.93 21.17
CA ARG A 185 22.24 -4.86 20.10
C ARG A 185 20.87 -5.49 20.34
N VAL A 186 20.04 -5.50 19.31
CA VAL A 186 18.82 -6.31 19.28
C VAL A 186 19.21 -7.72 18.83
N THR A 187 18.98 -8.70 19.70
CA THR A 187 19.44 -10.09 19.52
C THR A 187 18.32 -11.04 19.10
N GLY A 188 17.09 -10.62 19.21
CA GLY A 188 15.93 -11.45 18.89
C GLY A 188 14.61 -10.80 19.29
N VAL A 189 13.59 -11.63 19.40
CA VAL A 189 12.24 -11.24 19.77
C VAL A 189 11.65 -12.29 20.71
N ALA A 190 10.92 -11.86 21.75
CA ALA A 190 10.07 -12.72 22.54
C ALA A 190 8.61 -12.63 22.09
N VAL A 191 7.89 -13.75 22.12
CA VAL A 191 6.44 -13.85 21.88
C VAL A 191 5.87 -14.73 23.00
N GLY A 192 5.13 -14.11 23.92
CA GLY A 192 4.73 -14.80 25.16
C GLY A 192 5.95 -15.30 25.95
N THR A 193 6.04 -16.61 26.16
CA THR A 193 7.17 -17.25 26.88
C THR A 193 8.31 -17.74 25.99
N GLU A 194 8.14 -17.66 24.67
CA GLU A 194 9.15 -18.15 23.72
C GLU A 194 10.06 -17.02 23.23
N THR A 195 11.32 -17.30 23.06
CA THR A 195 12.32 -16.35 22.56
C THR A 195 12.97 -16.87 21.28
N PHE A 196 13.05 -16.02 20.28
CA PHE A 196 13.59 -16.31 18.95
C PHE A 196 14.82 -15.42 18.72
N ALA A 197 15.99 -16.03 18.58
CA ALA A 197 17.22 -15.30 18.28
C ALA A 197 17.37 -15.07 16.78
N ALA A 198 17.85 -13.88 16.39
CA ALA A 198 18.14 -13.52 15.02
C ALA A 198 19.38 -12.64 14.88
N HIS A 199 19.93 -12.57 13.66
CA HIS A 199 21.02 -11.67 13.32
C HIS A 199 20.53 -10.25 13.01
N VAL A 200 19.31 -10.15 12.44
CA VAL A 200 18.65 -8.89 12.08
C VAL A 200 17.16 -8.99 12.38
N ILE A 201 16.63 -7.94 12.96
CA ILE A 201 15.21 -7.74 13.15
C ILE A 201 14.75 -6.56 12.25
N ILE A 202 13.68 -6.73 11.50
CA ILE A 202 13.10 -5.69 10.64
C ILE A 202 11.71 -5.32 11.15
N VAL A 203 11.54 -4.07 11.55
CA VAL A 203 10.28 -3.55 12.06
C VAL A 203 9.45 -2.98 10.90
N CYS A 204 8.33 -3.67 10.59
CA CYS A 204 7.33 -3.29 9.59
C CYS A 204 5.94 -3.13 10.24
N ALA A 205 5.88 -2.65 11.49
CA ALA A 205 4.70 -2.70 12.36
C ALA A 205 3.67 -1.57 12.11
N GLY A 206 3.77 -0.85 10.98
CA GLY A 206 2.78 0.14 10.56
C GLY A 206 2.44 1.17 11.66
N ALA A 207 1.16 1.37 11.93
CA ALA A 207 0.68 2.34 12.93
C ALA A 207 1.14 2.03 14.38
N TRP A 208 1.56 0.80 14.66
CA TRP A 208 1.97 0.34 16.00
C TRP A 208 3.49 0.35 16.21
N ALA A 209 4.29 0.81 15.24
CA ALA A 209 5.75 0.75 15.30
C ALA A 209 6.34 1.49 16.52
N ASN A 210 5.77 2.63 16.91
CA ASN A 210 6.24 3.37 18.08
C ASN A 210 6.09 2.54 19.38
N GLN A 211 4.98 1.80 19.55
CA GLN A 211 4.77 0.95 20.71
C GLN A 211 5.86 -0.14 20.84
N LEU A 212 6.29 -0.71 19.70
CA LEU A 212 7.32 -1.74 19.66
C LEU A 212 8.72 -1.17 19.96
N MET A 213 9.00 0.07 19.58
CA MET A 213 10.34 0.69 19.71
C MET A 213 10.52 1.50 20.99
N GLN A 214 9.43 1.95 21.62
CA GLN A 214 9.45 2.74 22.85
C GLN A 214 10.25 2.07 24.00
N PRO A 215 10.20 0.73 24.24
CA PRO A 215 10.98 0.09 25.27
C PRO A 215 12.50 0.20 25.06
N LEU A 216 12.95 0.52 23.84
CA LEU A 216 14.35 0.79 23.52
C LEU A 216 14.77 2.25 23.79
N GLY A 217 13.86 3.08 24.31
CA GLY A 217 14.08 4.51 24.47
C GLY A 217 13.95 5.30 23.16
N ILE A 218 13.40 4.69 22.10
CA ILE A 218 13.21 5.33 20.80
C ILE A 218 11.80 5.89 20.75
N ASN A 219 11.68 7.20 20.55
CA ASN A 219 10.44 7.84 20.19
C ASN A 219 10.32 7.87 18.66
N PHE A 220 9.65 6.84 18.10
CA PHE A 220 9.49 6.71 16.66
C PHE A 220 8.26 7.50 16.21
N GLN A 221 8.50 8.69 15.63
CA GLN A 221 7.49 9.70 15.27
C GLN A 221 6.67 9.30 14.05
N VAL A 222 5.96 8.20 14.16
CA VAL A 222 4.97 7.76 13.18
C VAL A 222 3.58 8.03 13.73
N ARG A 223 2.83 8.86 13.04
CA ARG A 223 1.41 9.09 13.29
C ARG A 223 0.58 8.21 12.39
N TYR A 224 -0.73 8.17 12.62
CA TYR A 224 -1.64 7.45 11.76
C TYR A 224 -2.95 8.21 11.56
N GLN A 225 -3.56 7.99 10.41
CA GLN A 225 -4.85 8.50 10.00
C GLN A 225 -5.81 7.34 9.83
N LYS A 226 -6.96 7.39 10.47
CA LYS A 226 -8.04 6.43 10.23
C LYS A 226 -8.68 6.74 8.88
N ALA A 227 -8.96 5.69 8.14
CA ALA A 227 -9.71 5.77 6.90
C ALA A 227 -10.74 4.65 6.83
N GLN A 228 -11.90 4.99 6.32
CA GLN A 228 -12.96 4.05 6.00
C GLN A 228 -13.07 3.95 4.47
N ILE A 229 -13.24 2.74 3.94
CA ILE A 229 -13.53 2.47 2.53
C ILE A 229 -14.77 1.58 2.45
N MET A 230 -15.58 1.77 1.42
CA MET A 230 -16.82 1.02 1.24
C MET A 230 -16.72 0.08 0.05
N HIS A 231 -17.21 -1.13 0.24
CA HIS A 231 -17.33 -2.16 -0.78
C HIS A 231 -18.80 -2.32 -1.17
N LEU A 232 -19.04 -2.23 -2.45
CA LEU A 232 -20.36 -2.37 -3.07
C LEU A 232 -20.32 -3.48 -4.11
N GLN A 233 -21.50 -3.98 -4.51
CA GLN A 233 -21.67 -4.93 -5.60
C GLN A 233 -22.70 -4.44 -6.58
N ILE A 234 -22.36 -4.44 -7.87
CA ILE A 234 -23.30 -4.08 -8.93
C ILE A 234 -24.28 -5.25 -9.14
N PRO A 235 -25.60 -5.00 -9.17
CA PRO A 235 -26.57 -6.01 -9.51
C PRO A 235 -26.54 -6.32 -11.01
N ASP A 236 -26.84 -7.56 -11.38
CA ASP A 236 -27.21 -8.06 -12.73
C ASP A 236 -26.42 -7.49 -13.92
N ARG A 237 -25.11 -7.34 -13.80
CA ARG A 237 -24.25 -6.92 -14.92
C ARG A 237 -23.17 -7.96 -15.20
N GLU A 238 -22.57 -7.81 -16.39
CA GLU A 238 -21.33 -8.50 -16.78
C GLU A 238 -20.18 -8.20 -15.82
N ASP A 239 -19.10 -8.94 -15.94
CA ASP A 239 -17.91 -8.75 -15.13
C ASP A 239 -17.37 -7.32 -15.26
N THR A 240 -16.84 -6.79 -14.16
CA THR A 240 -16.28 -5.44 -14.06
C THR A 240 -14.75 -5.45 -13.94
N GLY A 241 -14.14 -6.61 -14.19
CA GLY A 241 -12.70 -6.83 -14.01
C GLY A 241 -11.81 -5.91 -14.83
N ASP A 242 -12.27 -5.49 -16.01
CA ASP A 242 -11.51 -4.63 -16.94
C ASP A 242 -11.80 -3.14 -16.79
N TRP A 243 -12.66 -2.75 -15.86
CA TRP A 243 -12.97 -1.32 -15.68
C TRP A 243 -11.78 -0.60 -15.05
N PRO A 244 -11.40 0.59 -15.61
CA PRO A 244 -10.27 1.35 -15.12
C PRO A 244 -10.52 1.92 -13.72
N VAL A 245 -9.44 2.24 -13.03
CA VAL A 245 -9.50 3.03 -11.79
C VAL A 245 -10.00 4.44 -12.12
N VAL A 246 -10.96 4.97 -11.35
CA VAL A 246 -11.43 6.34 -11.49
C VAL A 246 -10.87 7.22 -10.38
N MET A 247 -10.27 8.33 -10.78
CA MET A 247 -9.66 9.34 -9.91
C MET A 247 -10.34 10.69 -10.14
N PRO A 248 -11.38 11.03 -9.34
CA PRO A 248 -12.07 12.33 -9.40
C PRO A 248 -11.15 13.49 -8.97
N PRO A 249 -11.58 14.77 -9.21
CA PRO A 249 -10.85 15.95 -8.78
C PRO A 249 -10.98 16.24 -7.27
N SER A 250 -10.98 15.20 -6.46
CA SER A 250 -11.09 15.24 -5.00
C SER A 250 -10.17 14.19 -4.37
N ASP A 251 -10.39 13.92 -3.09
CA ASP A 251 -9.73 12.87 -2.34
C ASP A 251 -10.38 11.48 -2.51
N GLN A 252 -11.39 11.39 -3.35
CA GLN A 252 -12.13 10.16 -3.61
C GLN A 252 -11.52 9.34 -4.75
N TYR A 253 -11.93 8.08 -4.83
CA TYR A 253 -11.60 7.14 -5.89
C TYR A 253 -12.70 6.08 -6.03
N LEU A 254 -12.77 5.49 -7.23
CA LEU A 254 -13.60 4.33 -7.49
C LEU A 254 -12.75 3.25 -8.19
N LEU A 255 -12.86 2.03 -7.72
CA LEU A 255 -12.20 0.87 -8.32
C LEU A 255 -13.23 -0.22 -8.57
N ALA A 256 -13.11 -0.87 -9.71
CA ALA A 256 -13.85 -2.09 -10.00
C ALA A 256 -12.92 -3.30 -9.93
N PHE A 257 -13.44 -4.41 -9.46
CA PHE A 257 -12.76 -5.71 -9.41
C PHE A 257 -13.65 -6.75 -10.09
N ASP A 258 -13.10 -7.93 -10.31
CA ASP A 258 -13.86 -9.08 -10.79
C ASP A 258 -15.09 -9.34 -9.92
N ARG A 259 -16.03 -10.11 -10.44
CA ARG A 259 -17.27 -10.49 -9.74
C ARG A 259 -18.13 -9.27 -9.33
N ARG A 260 -18.11 -8.20 -10.11
CA ARG A 260 -18.98 -7.01 -9.95
C ARG A 260 -18.73 -6.21 -8.66
N LYS A 261 -17.56 -6.36 -8.06
CA LYS A 261 -17.18 -5.64 -6.83
C LYS A 261 -16.70 -4.22 -7.17
N ILE A 262 -17.26 -3.22 -6.49
CA ILE A 262 -16.81 -1.83 -6.53
C ILE A 262 -16.29 -1.42 -5.16
N VAL A 263 -15.18 -0.69 -5.15
CA VAL A 263 -14.61 -0.07 -3.94
C VAL A 263 -14.63 1.43 -4.13
N ILE A 264 -15.18 2.14 -3.16
CA ILE A 264 -15.20 3.60 -3.11
C ILE A 264 -14.63 4.11 -1.79
N GLY A 265 -14.03 5.27 -1.80
CA GLY A 265 -13.44 5.86 -0.60
C GLY A 265 -12.60 7.10 -0.88
N ALA A 266 -12.08 7.66 0.16
CA ALA A 266 -12.10 7.23 1.54
C ALA A 266 -12.37 8.41 2.47
N THR A 267 -12.62 8.13 3.75
CA THR A 267 -12.53 9.17 4.78
C THR A 267 -11.07 9.49 5.15
N HIS A 268 -10.86 10.64 5.78
CA HIS A 268 -9.55 11.10 6.25
C HIS A 268 -9.67 11.63 7.69
N GLU A 269 -9.68 10.72 8.67
CA GLU A 269 -9.92 11.03 10.08
C GLU A 269 -8.59 11.15 10.83
N ASN A 270 -8.20 12.38 11.20
CA ASN A 270 -6.94 12.67 11.87
C ASN A 270 -7.08 12.75 13.40
N GLU A 271 -8.25 13.14 13.88
CA GLU A 271 -8.56 13.29 15.32
C GLU A 271 -9.32 12.06 15.80
N ILE A 272 -8.58 11.04 16.21
CA ILE A 272 -9.14 9.80 16.74
C ILE A 272 -8.48 9.43 18.06
N GLU A 273 -9.24 8.88 18.98
CA GLU A 273 -8.73 8.34 20.23
C GLU A 273 -8.29 6.89 20.05
N GLY A 274 -7.02 6.62 20.28
CA GLY A 274 -6.45 5.28 20.18
C GLY A 274 -6.66 4.64 18.81
N TYR A 275 -6.76 3.33 18.78
CA TYR A 275 -6.97 2.54 17.54
C TYR A 275 -8.46 2.20 17.37
N ASP A 276 -9.29 3.21 17.18
CA ASP A 276 -10.74 3.03 16.99
C ASP A 276 -11.07 2.47 15.60
N THR A 277 -11.42 1.20 15.55
CA THR A 277 -11.79 0.48 14.32
C THR A 277 -13.29 0.48 14.01
N ARG A 278 -14.10 1.25 14.76
CA ARG A 278 -15.53 1.31 14.49
C ARG A 278 -15.80 1.95 13.13
N VAL A 279 -16.69 1.34 12.38
CA VAL A 279 -17.34 1.97 11.22
C VAL A 279 -18.35 2.97 11.74
N THR A 280 -18.28 4.22 11.26
CA THR A 280 -19.18 5.28 11.73
C THR A 280 -20.23 5.63 10.67
N ALA A 281 -21.43 5.97 11.11
CA ALA A 281 -22.49 6.43 10.21
C ALA A 281 -22.07 7.68 9.43
N GLY A 282 -21.35 8.62 10.07
CA GLY A 282 -20.82 9.82 9.42
C GLY A 282 -19.82 9.48 8.32
N GLY A 283 -18.88 8.55 8.56
CA GLY A 283 -17.92 8.10 7.55
C GLY A 283 -18.60 7.41 6.36
N MET A 284 -19.59 6.57 6.61
CA MET A 284 -20.40 5.95 5.54
C MET A 284 -21.14 7.01 4.71
N GLN A 285 -21.76 7.96 5.38
CA GLN A 285 -22.47 9.07 4.71
C GLN A 285 -21.53 9.91 3.86
N GLU A 286 -20.34 10.25 4.37
CA GLU A 286 -19.34 11.02 3.62
C GLU A 286 -18.93 10.30 2.33
N ILE A 287 -18.60 8.99 2.43
CA ILE A 287 -18.18 8.18 1.28
C ILE A 287 -19.31 8.08 0.26
N LEU A 288 -20.56 7.84 0.70
CA LEU A 288 -21.71 7.72 -0.19
C LEU A 288 -22.03 9.06 -0.87
N ASN A 289 -22.05 10.17 -0.14
CA ASN A 289 -22.35 11.48 -0.71
C ASN A 289 -21.33 11.83 -1.80
N LYS A 290 -20.04 11.72 -1.51
CA LYS A 290 -18.97 12.01 -2.46
C LYS A 290 -18.95 11.00 -3.63
N GLY A 291 -19.16 9.71 -3.35
CA GLY A 291 -19.19 8.66 -4.37
C GLY A 291 -20.35 8.85 -5.37
N LEU A 292 -21.54 9.15 -4.87
CA LEU A 292 -22.74 9.36 -5.69
C LEU A 292 -22.69 10.65 -6.51
N GLU A 293 -21.95 11.67 -6.05
CA GLU A 293 -21.69 12.89 -6.81
C GLU A 293 -20.99 12.59 -8.14
N TYR A 294 -19.92 11.76 -8.09
CA TYR A 294 -19.16 11.39 -9.28
C TYR A 294 -19.79 10.24 -10.07
N ALA A 295 -20.46 9.33 -9.39
CA ALA A 295 -21.00 8.11 -9.99
C ALA A 295 -22.42 7.81 -9.45
N PRO A 296 -23.45 8.49 -9.92
CA PRO A 296 -24.84 8.27 -9.47
C PRO A 296 -25.33 6.85 -9.73
N GLY A 297 -24.73 6.11 -10.67
CA GLY A 297 -25.04 4.70 -10.89
C GLY A 297 -24.75 3.80 -9.68
N LEU A 298 -23.95 4.24 -8.73
CA LEU A 298 -23.71 3.54 -7.47
C LEU A 298 -24.96 3.40 -6.60
N ALA A 299 -25.98 4.25 -6.79
CA ALA A 299 -27.24 4.20 -6.03
C ALA A 299 -27.98 2.85 -6.17
N ASN A 300 -27.73 2.12 -7.25
CA ASN A 300 -28.32 0.81 -7.50
C ASN A 300 -27.42 -0.35 -7.03
N CYS A 301 -26.25 -0.08 -6.47
CA CYS A 301 -25.35 -1.11 -5.97
C CYS A 301 -25.78 -1.61 -4.58
N THR A 302 -25.51 -2.88 -4.33
CA THR A 302 -25.76 -3.49 -3.00
C THR A 302 -24.55 -3.25 -2.09
N PHE A 303 -24.79 -2.73 -0.90
CA PHE A 303 -23.79 -2.62 0.15
C PHE A 303 -23.26 -4.00 0.56
N GLN A 304 -21.94 -4.12 0.70
CA GLN A 304 -21.29 -5.35 1.14
C GLN A 304 -20.62 -5.16 2.51
N GLU A 305 -19.63 -4.30 2.61
CA GLU A 305 -18.89 -4.02 3.84
C GLU A 305 -18.25 -2.63 3.83
N VAL A 306 -17.89 -2.14 5.02
CA VAL A 306 -16.95 -1.04 5.20
C VAL A 306 -15.72 -1.57 5.92
N ARG A 307 -14.54 -1.21 5.44
CA ARG A 307 -13.27 -1.54 6.07
C ARG A 307 -12.63 -0.30 6.67
N VAL A 308 -12.01 -0.48 7.84
CA VAL A 308 -11.28 0.57 8.55
C VAL A 308 -9.80 0.24 8.56
N GLY A 309 -8.97 1.23 8.30
CA GLY A 309 -7.51 1.06 8.37
C GLY A 309 -6.80 2.30 8.87
N PHE A 310 -5.66 2.11 9.54
CA PHE A 310 -4.80 3.17 10.03
C PHE A 310 -3.61 3.35 9.09
N ARG A 311 -3.62 4.44 8.31
CA ARG A 311 -2.52 4.79 7.39
C ARG A 311 -1.36 5.39 8.18
N PRO A 312 -0.20 4.73 8.31
CA PRO A 312 0.92 5.28 9.04
C PRO A 312 1.65 6.35 8.20
N PHE A 313 1.96 7.49 8.78
CA PHE A 313 2.70 8.55 8.10
C PHE A 313 3.70 9.25 9.02
N THR A 314 4.76 9.77 8.42
CA THR A 314 5.77 10.64 9.04
C THR A 314 5.39 12.12 8.86
N ALA A 315 6.07 13.01 9.55
CA ALA A 315 5.80 14.45 9.46
C ALA A 315 5.86 14.98 8.01
N ASP A 316 6.79 14.46 7.20
CA ASP A 316 6.97 14.89 5.80
C ASP A 316 6.13 14.10 4.79
N PHE A 317 5.28 13.17 5.25
CA PHE A 317 4.52 12.26 4.39
C PHE A 317 5.41 11.45 3.42
N LEU A 318 6.68 11.23 3.78
CA LEU A 318 7.61 10.36 3.09
C LEU A 318 7.85 9.09 3.90
N PRO A 319 8.01 7.93 3.26
CA PRO A 319 8.51 6.76 3.94
C PRO A 319 9.89 7.01 4.54
N VAL A 320 10.17 6.38 5.66
CA VAL A 320 11.51 6.31 6.25
C VAL A 320 11.93 4.86 6.36
N LEU A 321 13.21 4.58 6.12
CA LEU A 321 13.77 3.24 6.28
C LEU A 321 15.28 3.30 6.55
N GLY A 322 15.77 2.28 7.23
CA GLY A 322 17.20 2.17 7.49
C GLY A 322 17.53 1.37 8.74
N ALA A 323 18.84 1.23 8.99
CA ALA A 323 19.35 0.76 10.28
C ALA A 323 19.01 1.78 11.37
N VAL A 324 18.53 1.29 12.50
CA VAL A 324 18.14 2.14 13.63
C VAL A 324 19.38 2.64 14.36
N PRO A 325 19.64 3.95 14.45
CA PRO A 325 20.82 4.50 15.10
C PRO A 325 20.93 4.04 16.56
N GLY A 326 22.14 3.69 16.97
CA GLY A 326 22.42 3.21 18.34
C GLY A 326 22.01 1.76 18.62
N TRP A 327 21.38 1.06 17.67
CA TRP A 327 20.90 -0.31 17.85
C TRP A 327 21.37 -1.26 16.75
N ASP A 328 22.43 -2.00 17.00
CA ASP A 328 22.90 -3.04 16.09
C ASP A 328 21.86 -4.13 15.88
N GLY A 329 21.75 -4.63 14.65
CA GLY A 329 20.83 -5.71 14.29
C GLY A 329 19.36 -5.29 14.13
N LEU A 330 19.05 -3.99 14.23
CA LEU A 330 17.71 -3.46 14.06
C LEU A 330 17.61 -2.59 12.79
N ILE A 331 16.65 -2.93 11.93
CA ILE A 331 16.24 -2.16 10.76
C ILE A 331 14.76 -1.82 10.95
N ALA A 332 14.34 -0.63 10.55
CA ALA A 332 12.93 -0.29 10.54
C ALA A 332 12.55 0.45 9.25
N ALA A 333 11.28 0.33 8.87
CA ALA A 333 10.69 1.10 7.79
C ALA A 333 9.21 1.39 8.08
N ASN A 334 8.78 2.62 7.75
CA ASN A 334 7.41 3.06 8.02
C ASN A 334 7.04 4.30 7.18
N GLY A 335 5.83 4.83 7.40
CA GLY A 335 5.40 6.10 6.83
C GLY A 335 4.90 6.03 5.39
N LEU A 336 4.49 4.85 4.89
CA LEU A 336 4.05 4.68 3.50
C LEU A 336 2.69 5.36 3.22
N GLY A 337 1.93 5.70 4.24
CA GLY A 337 0.67 6.43 4.14
C GLY A 337 -0.34 5.77 3.21
N ALA A 338 -0.97 6.57 2.37
CA ALA A 338 -1.92 6.10 1.35
C ALA A 338 -1.26 5.36 0.17
N SER A 339 0.08 5.37 0.08
CA SER A 339 0.83 4.75 -1.02
C SER A 339 1.42 3.38 -0.65
N GLY A 340 0.96 2.80 0.46
CA GLY A 340 1.51 1.56 1.00
C GLY A 340 1.50 0.40 -0.01
N LEU A 341 0.40 0.19 -0.72
CA LEU A 341 0.34 -0.86 -1.75
C LEU A 341 1.24 -0.52 -2.94
N THR A 342 1.28 0.72 -3.40
CA THR A 342 2.13 1.11 -4.53
C THR A 342 3.63 0.90 -4.23
N MET A 343 4.09 1.29 -3.03
CA MET A 343 5.52 1.32 -2.69
C MET A 343 6.00 0.08 -1.93
N GLY A 344 5.10 -0.52 -1.14
CA GLY A 344 5.45 -1.57 -0.17
C GLY A 344 6.17 -2.77 -0.76
N PRO A 345 5.73 -3.36 -1.88
CA PRO A 345 6.43 -4.49 -2.50
C PRO A 345 7.87 -4.17 -2.90
N PHE A 346 8.10 -3.02 -3.54
CA PHE A 346 9.44 -2.57 -3.90
C PHE A 346 10.30 -2.29 -2.66
N LEU A 347 9.77 -1.56 -1.67
CA LEU A 347 10.49 -1.29 -0.42
C LEU A 347 10.81 -2.58 0.34
N GLY A 348 9.92 -3.56 0.32
CA GLY A 348 10.18 -4.87 0.90
C GLY A 348 11.39 -5.56 0.28
N SER A 349 11.58 -5.45 -1.04
CA SER A 349 12.77 -5.95 -1.72
C SER A 349 14.05 -5.22 -1.27
N GLN A 350 13.97 -3.90 -1.07
CA GLN A 350 15.10 -3.10 -0.61
C GLN A 350 15.47 -3.42 0.85
N LEU A 351 14.49 -3.62 1.73
CA LEU A 351 14.72 -4.05 3.12
C LEU A 351 15.35 -5.44 3.18
N ALA A 352 14.93 -6.37 2.34
CA ALA A 352 15.51 -7.70 2.27
C ALA A 352 17.00 -7.63 1.87
N ARG A 353 17.30 -6.85 0.82
CA ARG A 353 18.69 -6.63 0.37
C ARG A 353 19.54 -5.96 1.46
N MET A 354 19.01 -4.93 2.13
CA MET A 354 19.67 -4.25 3.23
C MET A 354 19.98 -5.22 4.37
N ALA A 355 19.01 -6.04 4.79
CA ALA A 355 19.20 -7.03 5.85
C ALA A 355 20.26 -8.07 5.49
N LEU A 356 20.45 -8.39 4.22
CA LEU A 356 21.48 -9.32 3.74
C LEU A 356 22.82 -8.65 3.46
N GLY A 357 22.94 -7.33 3.59
CA GLY A 357 24.14 -6.57 3.27
C GLY A 357 24.40 -6.42 1.77
N MET A 358 23.36 -6.50 0.95
CA MET A 358 23.42 -6.34 -0.50
C MET A 358 23.18 -4.87 -0.89
N PRO A 359 23.64 -4.43 -2.08
CA PRO A 359 23.33 -3.10 -2.61
C PRO A 359 21.82 -2.89 -2.76
N ILE A 360 21.36 -1.67 -2.50
CA ILE A 360 19.97 -1.23 -2.65
C ILE A 360 19.85 -0.23 -3.79
N ASP A 361 18.65 -0.13 -4.38
CA ASP A 361 18.37 0.68 -5.57
C ASP A 361 17.75 2.04 -5.23
N ILE A 362 17.84 2.46 -3.96
CA ILE A 362 17.30 3.74 -3.47
C ILE A 362 18.37 4.54 -2.74
N ASP A 363 18.30 5.87 -2.85
CA ASP A 363 19.12 6.77 -2.06
C ASP A 363 18.49 6.99 -0.67
N LEU A 364 19.11 6.43 0.37
CA LEU A 364 18.60 6.54 1.74
C LEU A 364 18.58 7.96 2.28
N ASN A 365 19.35 8.91 1.71
CA ASN A 365 19.33 10.31 2.15
C ASN A 365 17.93 10.92 2.03
N ASP A 366 17.16 10.49 1.03
CA ASP A 366 15.78 10.94 0.88
C ASP A 366 14.84 10.38 1.95
N TYR A 367 15.12 9.16 2.43
CA TYR A 367 14.23 8.35 3.28
C TYR A 367 14.85 7.96 4.62
N ASP A 368 15.80 8.75 5.10
CA ASP A 368 16.56 8.48 6.30
C ASP A 368 15.64 8.27 7.52
N ILE A 369 15.80 7.14 8.18
CA ILE A 369 15.00 6.77 9.35
C ILE A 369 15.14 7.77 10.51
N ARG A 370 16.27 8.47 10.61
CA ARG A 370 16.51 9.53 11.61
C ARG A 370 15.50 10.67 11.53
N LYS A 371 14.87 10.90 10.36
CA LYS A 371 13.82 11.92 10.18
C LYS A 371 12.54 11.60 10.97
N ALA A 372 12.37 10.39 11.42
CA ALA A 372 11.24 9.96 12.25
C ALA A 372 11.68 9.53 13.66
N MET A 373 12.84 9.97 14.13
CA MET A 373 13.35 9.65 15.46
C MET A 373 13.77 10.91 16.19
N ASP A 374 13.48 10.96 17.49
CA ASP A 374 14.05 11.90 18.47
C ASP A 374 15.06 11.19 19.35
#